data_7277b93670fbf209a4072099389a0689
#
_entry.id   7277b93670fbf209a4072099389a0689
#
_cell.length_a   1.000
_cell.length_b   1.000
_cell.length_c   1.000
_cell.angle_alpha   90.00
_cell.angle_beta   90.00
_cell.angle_gamma   90.00
#
_symmetry.space_group_name_H-M   'P 1'
#
loop_
_entity.id
_entity.type
_entity.pdbx_description
1 polymer ?
#
loop_
_entity_poly.entity_id
_entity_poly.type
_entity_poly.pdbx_seq_one_letter_code
_entity_poly.pdbx_strand_id
1 'polypeptide(L)'
;MGKIIVYLILMTGLIAQNSYLIPFDWGGQNGMIITDGSLFWNQAWNSGMLLFDGTYSTYPNRYGPHTTRKFQQSGIGTLPSWSEWPDSDKVDTYFDYYRGDYLYDQLEVGADFENPGRRIGFRGFKRTHGGNTGHYLHPSGGSSPIHHSYRVNYKTKKDNQKLEASVGRFVTHSGLPDSTTNGLENDNILSAGLRYQRYLGNWTMNTYVGQFFEHRLVHHSSMADSNYQDINRGRINIQFDVPSGITFGLIQDYQQVSDDLHNRSLKWTKLYSEKSIGNLSLMGGLQILNSDDSFPFLWELNYLKPLRKGFIQITSTGFPNPKHPHLDDPSDKSSFEFWSRSAIRSGISQGSISVNGLLSFVQRGIDADKDEKILFTGIDIQYKFKKGWKVYSNVITQLDSSIYGGGIGTMIITGLHGKLNLFKKSMQIDAHLWGNGTMGRFSSFGFDPIRQVPFSNTNSEWILPDKWLLHFEAKANVSGVIISYKINNILNAVSDFNNSLKDDNIWVRPNHLYPLLGRMMQFGITWHFKN
;
A
#
# COMPACT_ATOMS: atom_id res chain seq x y z
N MET A 1 -26.82 21.44 10.80
CA MET A 1 -26.09 20.18 10.98
C MET A 1 -25.78 19.45 9.67
N GLY A 2 -26.73 19.21 8.76
CA GLY A 2 -26.47 18.45 7.52
C GLY A 2 -25.38 19.04 6.60
N LYS A 3 -25.25 20.35 6.47
CA LYS A 3 -24.20 20.99 5.66
C LYS A 3 -22.79 20.81 6.23
N ILE A 4 -22.64 20.72 7.56
CA ILE A 4 -21.36 20.48 8.24
C ILE A 4 -20.90 19.04 8.05
N ILE A 5 -21.83 18.08 8.06
CA ILE A 5 -21.56 16.66 7.83
C ILE A 5 -21.12 16.42 6.38
N VAL A 6 -21.78 17.07 5.40
CA VAL A 6 -21.37 17.01 3.98
C VAL A 6 -19.99 17.67 3.76
N TYR A 7 -19.66 18.74 4.46
CA TYR A 7 -18.32 19.33 4.42
C TYR A 7 -17.26 18.44 5.08
N LEU A 8 -17.58 17.77 6.17
CA LEU A 8 -16.70 16.79 6.82
C LEU A 8 -16.46 15.56 5.91
N ILE A 9 -17.49 15.05 5.25
CA ILE A 9 -17.38 13.92 4.28
C ILE A 9 -16.60 14.34 3.04
N LEU A 10 -16.78 15.55 2.53
CA LEU A 10 -15.99 16.09 1.41
C LEU A 10 -14.52 16.35 1.81
N MET A 11 -14.28 16.74 3.06
CA MET A 11 -12.93 16.98 3.57
C MET A 11 -12.20 15.67 3.89
N THR A 12 -12.87 14.61 4.35
CA THR A 12 -12.25 13.29 4.54
C THR A 12 -11.87 12.62 3.21
N GLY A 13 -12.58 12.93 2.13
CA GLY A 13 -12.20 12.51 0.78
C GLY A 13 -10.98 13.25 0.20
N LEU A 14 -10.60 14.41 0.76
CA LEU A 14 -9.44 15.20 0.36
C LEU A 14 -8.16 14.89 1.17
N ILE A 15 -8.30 14.15 2.28
CA ILE A 15 -7.16 13.68 3.10
C ILE A 15 -6.74 12.27 2.62
N ALA A 16 -6.82 12.01 1.31
CA ALA A 16 -6.17 10.82 0.78
C ALA A 16 -4.67 10.95 1.06
N GLN A 17 -4.15 10.07 1.89
CA GLN A 17 -2.70 9.87 1.98
C GLN A 17 -2.22 9.68 0.55
N ASN A 18 -1.30 10.53 0.10
CA ASN A 18 -0.69 10.40 -1.21
C ASN A 18 0.22 9.17 -1.19
N SER A 19 -0.36 8.01 -1.48
CA SER A 19 0.37 6.75 -1.60
C SER A 19 0.69 6.52 -3.06
N TYR A 20 1.94 6.27 -3.35
CA TYR A 20 2.43 5.99 -4.68
C TYR A 20 3.09 4.63 -4.68
N LEU A 21 2.85 3.87 -5.74
CA LEU A 21 3.70 2.72 -6.04
C LEU A 21 5.14 3.20 -6.23
N ILE A 22 6.10 2.35 -5.95
CA ILE A 22 7.48 2.64 -6.32
C ILE A 22 7.49 3.02 -7.79
N PRO A 23 8.14 4.14 -8.14
CA PRO A 23 8.29 4.51 -9.52
C PRO A 23 8.81 3.31 -10.31
N PHE A 24 8.16 3.06 -11.46
CA PHE A 24 8.55 2.03 -12.41
C PHE A 24 8.14 0.58 -12.08
N ASP A 25 7.41 0.34 -10.97
CA ASP A 25 6.87 -0.99 -10.67
C ASP A 25 5.48 -1.19 -11.30
N TRP A 26 5.34 -0.96 -12.60
CA TRP A 26 4.05 -1.15 -13.27
C TRP A 26 3.68 -2.61 -13.53
N GLY A 27 4.62 -3.53 -13.41
CA GLY A 27 4.36 -4.98 -13.41
C GLY A 27 3.90 -5.51 -12.04
N GLY A 28 4.06 -4.71 -10.97
CA GLY A 28 3.67 -5.07 -9.61
C GLY A 28 4.54 -6.14 -8.97
N GLN A 29 5.79 -6.26 -9.40
CA GLN A 29 6.72 -7.27 -8.91
C GLN A 29 7.40 -6.89 -7.60
N ASN A 30 7.49 -5.59 -7.33
CA ASN A 30 8.25 -5.07 -6.22
C ASN A 30 7.49 -5.14 -4.88
N GLY A 31 6.17 -4.97 -4.90
CA GLY A 31 5.34 -5.05 -3.69
C GLY A 31 5.52 -3.88 -2.70
N MET A 32 6.23 -2.82 -3.07
CA MET A 32 6.48 -1.66 -2.23
C MET A 32 5.65 -0.45 -2.66
N ILE A 33 5.39 0.44 -1.74
CA ILE A 33 4.74 1.73 -2.00
C ILE A 33 5.48 2.85 -1.29
N ILE A 34 5.37 4.05 -1.84
CA ILE A 34 5.81 5.28 -1.19
C ILE A 34 4.57 6.04 -0.71
N THR A 35 4.51 6.35 0.55
CA THR A 35 3.44 7.13 1.14
C THR A 35 4.02 8.35 1.84
N ASP A 36 3.62 9.55 1.41
CA ASP A 36 4.14 10.81 1.95
C ASP A 36 5.67 10.84 2.04
N GLY A 37 6.35 10.32 1.03
CA GLY A 37 7.80 10.24 0.98
C GLY A 37 8.43 9.08 1.78
N SER A 38 7.68 8.38 2.61
CA SER A 38 8.16 7.20 3.33
C SER A 38 7.95 5.94 2.52
N LEU A 39 8.97 5.10 2.48
CA LEU A 39 8.93 3.81 1.83
C LEU A 39 8.26 2.76 2.73
N PHE A 40 7.25 2.10 2.21
CA PHE A 40 6.58 0.98 2.86
C PHE A 40 6.82 -0.30 2.08
N TRP A 41 7.10 -1.36 2.78
CA TRP A 41 7.36 -2.67 2.26
C TRP A 41 6.60 -3.71 3.08
N ASN A 42 6.76 -4.96 2.77
CA ASN A 42 6.06 -6.09 3.34
C ASN A 42 5.52 -5.87 4.76
N GLN A 43 4.21 -5.73 4.90
CA GLN A 43 3.52 -5.44 6.15
C GLN A 43 3.60 -6.58 7.18
N ALA A 44 4.00 -7.78 6.76
CA ALA A 44 4.16 -8.92 7.66
C ALA A 44 5.16 -8.64 8.79
N TRP A 45 6.09 -7.72 8.58
CA TRP A 45 7.10 -7.37 9.57
C TRP A 45 6.66 -6.32 10.57
N ASN A 46 5.71 -5.48 10.21
CA ASN A 46 5.35 -4.32 11.01
C ASN A 46 4.14 -4.57 11.91
N SER A 47 2.97 -4.72 11.36
CA SER A 47 1.73 -4.82 12.12
C SER A 47 0.88 -5.96 11.59
N GLY A 48 -0.23 -6.24 12.21
CA GLY A 48 -1.13 -7.31 11.79
C GLY A 48 -1.61 -7.14 10.35
N MET A 49 -1.76 -8.24 9.67
CA MET A 49 -2.42 -8.30 8.38
C MET A 49 -3.92 -8.38 8.58
N LEU A 50 -4.65 -7.53 7.88
CA LEU A 50 -6.10 -7.53 7.87
C LEU A 50 -6.56 -7.67 6.42
N LEU A 51 -7.43 -8.62 6.16
CA LEU A 51 -7.99 -8.83 4.83
C LEU A 51 -9.42 -8.31 4.67
N PHE A 52 -9.90 -7.53 5.64
CA PHE A 52 -11.21 -6.91 5.52
C PHE A 52 -11.22 -5.88 4.41
N ASP A 53 -12.13 -6.02 3.49
CA ASP A 53 -12.35 -5.12 2.35
C ASP A 53 -11.10 -4.84 1.49
N GLY A 54 -10.13 -5.74 1.52
CA GLY A 54 -8.89 -5.56 0.78
C GLY A 54 -8.00 -4.44 1.33
N THR A 55 -8.15 -4.10 2.60
CA THR A 55 -7.42 -2.98 3.21
C THR A 55 -5.96 -3.26 3.48
N TYR A 56 -5.58 -4.53 3.50
CA TYR A 56 -4.22 -4.94 3.84
C TYR A 56 -3.71 -6.03 2.93
N SER A 57 -2.44 -5.92 2.57
CA SER A 57 -1.70 -6.96 1.87
C SER A 57 -0.23 -6.90 2.27
N THR A 58 0.42 -8.03 2.29
CA THR A 58 1.88 -8.14 2.43
C THR A 58 2.58 -7.46 1.26
N TYR A 59 2.01 -7.59 0.07
CA TYR A 59 2.54 -7.03 -1.17
C TYR A 59 1.47 -6.15 -1.82
N PRO A 60 1.46 -4.83 -1.55
CA PRO A 60 0.36 -3.94 -1.92
C PRO A 60 -0.08 -3.99 -3.37
N ASN A 61 0.81 -4.26 -4.31
CA ASN A 61 0.49 -4.28 -5.74
C ASN A 61 0.59 -5.67 -6.38
N ARG A 62 1.15 -6.64 -5.71
CA ARG A 62 1.44 -7.97 -6.29
C ARG A 62 0.18 -8.77 -6.54
N TYR A 63 -0.80 -8.69 -5.66
CA TYR A 63 -2.01 -9.50 -5.67
C TYR A 63 -3.28 -8.76 -6.07
N GLY A 64 -3.12 -7.66 -6.78
CA GLY A 64 -4.21 -6.92 -7.40
C GLY A 64 -4.77 -5.75 -6.59
N PRO A 65 -5.63 -4.94 -7.22
CA PRO A 65 -6.13 -3.69 -6.65
C PRO A 65 -6.95 -3.87 -5.38
N HIS A 66 -7.65 -4.99 -5.23
CA HIS A 66 -8.47 -5.26 -4.06
C HIS A 66 -7.66 -5.47 -2.77
N THR A 67 -6.35 -5.69 -2.88
CA THR A 67 -5.44 -5.83 -1.73
C THR A 67 -4.77 -4.51 -1.33
N THR A 68 -4.89 -3.48 -2.16
CA THR A 68 -4.18 -2.21 -1.98
C THR A 68 -5.05 -1.02 -1.58
N ARG A 69 -6.38 -1.20 -1.53
CA ARG A 69 -7.36 -0.10 -1.47
C ARG A 69 -7.24 0.83 -0.25
N LYS A 70 -6.77 0.34 0.88
CA LYS A 70 -6.66 1.14 2.11
C LYS A 70 -5.40 0.77 2.87
N PHE A 71 -4.30 1.27 2.42
CA PHE A 71 -3.06 1.11 3.12
C PHE A 71 -3.04 1.97 4.39
N GLN A 72 -2.93 1.34 5.56
CA GLN A 72 -2.85 2.04 6.84
C GLN A 72 -1.43 1.96 7.40
N GLN A 73 -0.88 3.11 7.73
CA GLN A 73 0.43 3.22 8.37
C GLN A 73 0.39 2.99 9.89
N SER A 74 -0.79 2.93 10.49
CA SER A 74 -0.90 2.84 11.94
C SER A 74 -0.38 1.49 12.44
N GLY A 75 0.74 1.50 13.13
CA GLY A 75 1.30 0.33 13.79
C GLY A 75 0.62 -0.02 15.12
N ILE A 76 -0.27 0.82 15.62
CA ILE A 76 -0.98 0.55 16.86
C ILE A 76 -2.05 -0.53 16.65
N GLY A 77 -2.55 -0.67 15.39
CA GLY A 77 -3.45 -1.76 15.03
C GLY A 77 -4.91 -1.47 15.33
N THR A 78 -5.31 -0.19 15.24
CA THR A 78 -6.72 0.20 15.30
C THR A 78 -7.51 -0.47 14.19
N LEU A 79 -8.74 -0.86 14.49
CA LEU A 79 -9.61 -1.46 13.51
C LEU A 79 -10.11 -0.40 12.53
N PRO A 80 -10.15 -0.70 11.21
CA PRO A 80 -10.74 0.21 10.25
C PRO A 80 -12.23 0.42 10.54
N SER A 81 -12.79 1.52 10.05
CA SER A 81 -14.23 1.74 10.12
C SER A 81 -15.00 0.62 9.40
N TRP A 82 -16.21 0.35 9.84
CA TRP A 82 -17.09 -0.57 9.13
C TRP A 82 -17.44 0.01 7.75
N SER A 83 -17.38 -0.84 6.74
CA SER A 83 -17.90 -0.48 5.41
C SER A 83 -19.42 -0.32 5.46
N GLU A 84 -19.97 0.38 4.47
CA GLU A 84 -21.42 0.54 4.32
C GLU A 84 -22.14 -0.83 4.27
N TRP A 85 -23.33 -0.88 4.83
CA TRP A 85 -24.16 -2.07 4.85
C TRP A 85 -25.13 -2.02 3.67
N PRO A 86 -25.35 -3.16 2.99
CA PRO A 86 -26.37 -3.22 1.96
C PRO A 86 -27.77 -3.00 2.56
N ASP A 87 -28.60 -2.28 1.85
CA ASP A 87 -29.96 -1.91 2.21
C ASP A 87 -31.02 -2.58 1.32
N SER A 88 -30.60 -3.22 0.25
CA SER A 88 -31.44 -3.84 -0.76
C SER A 88 -30.83 -5.14 -1.29
N ASP A 89 -31.64 -5.95 -1.92
CA ASP A 89 -31.19 -7.10 -2.69
C ASP A 89 -30.44 -6.60 -3.92
N LYS A 90 -29.23 -7.09 -4.14
CA LYS A 90 -28.40 -6.72 -5.26
C LYS A 90 -27.39 -7.80 -5.58
N VAL A 91 -27.19 -8.03 -6.85
CA VAL A 91 -26.07 -8.81 -7.36
C VAL A 91 -25.18 -7.89 -8.19
N ASP A 92 -23.91 -7.79 -7.83
CA ASP A 92 -22.91 -7.01 -8.56
C ASP A 92 -21.76 -7.95 -8.94
N THR A 93 -21.60 -8.18 -10.21
CA THR A 93 -20.52 -9.01 -10.74
C THR A 93 -19.70 -8.21 -11.73
N TYR A 94 -18.41 -8.48 -11.77
CA TYR A 94 -17.54 -7.83 -12.75
C TYR A 94 -16.39 -8.73 -13.15
N PHE A 95 -15.85 -8.41 -14.33
CA PHE A 95 -14.49 -8.81 -14.66
C PHE A 95 -13.70 -7.60 -15.15
N ASP A 96 -12.41 -7.66 -14.93
CA ASP A 96 -11.44 -6.66 -15.36
C ASP A 96 -10.25 -7.40 -15.98
N TYR A 97 -10.06 -7.26 -17.28
CA TYR A 97 -9.05 -7.97 -18.03
C TYR A 97 -8.11 -7.01 -18.72
N TYR A 98 -6.81 -7.23 -18.56
CA TYR A 98 -5.76 -6.51 -19.26
C TYR A 98 -4.78 -7.45 -19.90
N ARG A 99 -4.34 -7.10 -21.09
CA ARG A 99 -3.25 -7.76 -21.80
C ARG A 99 -2.26 -6.72 -22.29
N GLY A 100 -0.96 -7.05 -22.32
CA GLY A 100 0.07 -6.10 -22.73
C GLY A 100 1.38 -6.75 -23.14
N ASP A 101 2.40 -5.89 -23.26
CA ASP A 101 3.76 -6.30 -23.58
C ASP A 101 4.35 -7.23 -22.51
N TYR A 102 5.41 -7.94 -22.85
CA TYR A 102 6.21 -8.78 -21.94
C TYR A 102 5.41 -9.84 -21.20
N LEU A 103 4.49 -10.50 -21.88
CA LEU A 103 3.60 -11.52 -21.31
C LEU A 103 2.68 -10.99 -20.21
N TYR A 104 2.43 -9.67 -20.21
CA TYR A 104 1.46 -9.13 -19.27
C TYR A 104 0.06 -9.58 -19.62
N ASP A 105 -0.55 -10.30 -18.69
CA ASP A 105 -1.93 -10.76 -18.75
C ASP A 105 -2.49 -10.70 -17.32
N GLN A 106 -3.60 -9.97 -17.16
CA GLN A 106 -4.24 -9.79 -15.86
C GLN A 106 -5.73 -10.01 -15.98
N LEU A 107 -6.27 -10.79 -15.08
CA LEU A 107 -7.70 -10.99 -14.91
C LEU A 107 -8.08 -10.76 -13.46
N GLU A 108 -9.05 -9.93 -13.22
CA GLU A 108 -9.75 -9.81 -11.94
C GLU A 108 -11.23 -10.11 -12.16
N VAL A 109 -11.81 -10.94 -11.30
CA VAL A 109 -13.23 -11.26 -11.29
C VAL A 109 -13.80 -11.05 -9.90
N GLY A 110 -15.03 -10.59 -9.83
CA GLY A 110 -15.72 -10.39 -8.57
C GLY A 110 -17.20 -10.64 -8.65
N ALA A 111 -17.76 -11.08 -7.54
CA ALA A 111 -19.20 -11.22 -7.34
C ALA A 111 -19.56 -10.81 -5.91
N ASP A 112 -20.54 -9.93 -5.78
CA ASP A 112 -21.15 -9.55 -4.52
C ASP A 112 -22.63 -9.89 -4.56
N PHE A 113 -23.08 -10.64 -3.57
CA PHE A 113 -24.47 -10.99 -3.33
C PHE A 113 -24.92 -10.27 -2.06
N GLU A 114 -25.84 -9.34 -2.20
CA GLU A 114 -26.27 -8.47 -1.14
C GLU A 114 -27.77 -8.67 -0.86
N ASN A 115 -28.13 -8.71 0.42
CA ASN A 115 -29.50 -8.59 0.93
C ASN A 115 -29.45 -7.55 2.07
N PRO A 116 -30.56 -7.00 2.52
CA PRO A 116 -30.58 -6.06 3.64
C PRO A 116 -29.79 -6.58 4.84
N GLY A 117 -28.72 -5.88 5.20
CA GLY A 117 -27.83 -6.24 6.31
C GLY A 117 -26.92 -7.45 6.09
N ARG A 118 -26.85 -8.05 4.91
CA ARG A 118 -25.97 -9.18 4.60
C ARG A 118 -25.25 -9.00 3.27
N ARG A 119 -24.01 -9.47 3.21
CA ARG A 119 -23.25 -9.55 1.95
C ARG A 119 -22.33 -10.75 1.98
N ILE A 120 -22.25 -11.46 0.86
CA ILE A 120 -21.17 -12.39 0.56
C ILE A 120 -20.48 -11.93 -0.70
N GLY A 121 -19.14 -11.84 -0.67
CA GLY A 121 -18.34 -11.37 -1.78
C GLY A 121 -17.23 -12.34 -2.11
N PHE A 122 -17.01 -12.55 -3.40
CA PHE A 122 -15.92 -13.35 -3.95
C PHE A 122 -15.04 -12.47 -4.81
N ARG A 123 -13.73 -12.64 -4.72
CA ARG A 123 -12.74 -11.98 -5.57
C ARG A 123 -11.72 -12.99 -6.02
N GLY A 124 -11.41 -12.99 -7.30
CA GLY A 124 -10.32 -13.74 -7.91
C GLY A 124 -9.44 -12.80 -8.71
N PHE A 125 -8.14 -12.98 -8.61
CA PHE A 125 -7.16 -12.21 -9.35
C PHE A 125 -6.06 -13.14 -9.86
N LYS A 126 -5.62 -12.90 -11.09
CA LYS A 126 -4.46 -13.55 -11.69
C LYS A 126 -3.71 -12.53 -12.53
N ARG A 127 -2.38 -12.53 -12.44
CA ARG A 127 -1.53 -11.71 -13.28
C ARG A 127 -0.26 -12.48 -13.66
N THR A 128 0.17 -12.30 -14.91
CA THR A 128 1.48 -12.72 -15.41
C THR A 128 2.26 -11.49 -15.87
N HIS A 129 3.57 -11.53 -15.76
CA HIS A 129 4.46 -10.50 -16.30
C HIS A 129 5.88 -11.04 -16.39
N GLY A 130 6.39 -11.25 -17.60
CA GLY A 130 7.71 -11.82 -17.84
C GLY A 130 8.86 -10.81 -17.76
N GLY A 131 8.55 -9.50 -17.77
CA GLY A 131 9.56 -8.45 -17.92
C GLY A 131 10.13 -8.36 -19.34
N ASN A 132 10.67 -7.20 -19.71
CA ASN A 132 11.20 -6.96 -21.06
C ASN A 132 12.44 -7.80 -21.42
N THR A 133 13.16 -8.30 -20.43
CA THR A 133 14.34 -9.17 -20.59
C THR A 133 14.09 -10.61 -20.15
N GLY A 134 12.84 -10.95 -19.76
CA GLY A 134 12.49 -12.29 -19.29
C GLY A 134 12.98 -12.61 -17.88
N HIS A 135 13.48 -11.65 -17.12
CA HIS A 135 14.02 -11.85 -15.77
C HIS A 135 13.01 -12.39 -14.75
N TYR A 136 11.71 -12.15 -14.98
CA TYR A 136 10.67 -12.67 -14.10
C TYR A 136 10.18 -14.06 -14.49
N LEU A 137 10.67 -14.63 -15.61
CA LEU A 137 10.35 -15.98 -16.01
C LEU A 137 10.97 -16.99 -15.04
N HIS A 138 10.25 -18.08 -14.79
CA HIS A 138 10.77 -19.13 -13.94
C HIS A 138 11.97 -19.81 -14.59
N PRO A 139 13.12 -20.01 -13.89
CA PRO A 139 14.34 -20.57 -14.48
C PRO A 139 14.18 -21.97 -15.08
N SER A 140 13.28 -22.79 -14.56
CA SER A 140 13.02 -24.12 -15.10
C SER A 140 12.33 -24.13 -16.46
N GLY A 141 12.04 -22.95 -17.01
CA GLY A 141 11.50 -22.76 -18.36
C GLY A 141 10.17 -23.44 -18.57
N GLY A 142 9.12 -22.78 -18.80
CA GLY A 142 7.86 -23.41 -19.18
C GLY A 142 6.60 -22.81 -18.58
N SER A 143 6.68 -22.02 -17.55
CA SER A 143 5.52 -21.30 -17.02
C SER A 143 5.74 -19.79 -17.00
N SER A 144 4.76 -19.03 -17.46
CA SER A 144 4.73 -17.59 -17.25
C SER A 144 4.68 -17.30 -15.76
N PRO A 145 5.36 -16.24 -15.27
CA PRO A 145 5.26 -15.83 -13.87
C PRO A 145 3.81 -15.58 -13.50
N ILE A 146 3.41 -16.08 -12.35
CA ILE A 146 2.03 -16.00 -11.89
C ILE A 146 1.97 -15.38 -10.49
N HIS A 147 1.15 -14.35 -10.36
CA HIS A 147 0.61 -13.91 -9.09
C HIS A 147 -0.89 -14.11 -9.12
N HIS A 148 -1.44 -14.85 -8.16
CA HIS A 148 -2.88 -15.00 -8.06
C HIS A 148 -3.36 -14.93 -6.63
N SER A 149 -4.60 -14.48 -6.46
CA SER A 149 -5.25 -14.42 -5.17
C SER A 149 -6.73 -14.75 -5.28
N TYR A 150 -7.24 -15.37 -4.23
CA TYR A 150 -8.65 -15.66 -4.05
C TYR A 150 -9.07 -15.16 -2.68
N ARG A 151 -10.21 -14.47 -2.61
CA ARG A 151 -10.73 -13.94 -1.37
C ARG A 151 -12.24 -14.13 -1.28
N VAL A 152 -12.69 -14.51 -0.11
CA VAL A 152 -14.11 -14.57 0.27
C VAL A 152 -14.34 -13.64 1.45
N ASN A 153 -15.38 -12.83 1.36
CA ASN A 153 -15.82 -11.97 2.44
C ASN A 153 -17.28 -12.30 2.76
N TYR A 154 -17.60 -12.31 4.02
CA TYR A 154 -18.95 -12.39 4.52
C TYR A 154 -19.19 -11.30 5.56
N LYS A 155 -20.30 -10.59 5.47
CA LYS A 155 -20.74 -9.69 6.54
C LYS A 155 -22.22 -9.78 6.79
N THR A 156 -22.60 -9.63 8.06
CA THR A 156 -23.99 -9.59 8.48
C THR A 156 -24.19 -8.61 9.62
N LYS A 157 -25.33 -7.94 9.59
CA LYS A 157 -25.78 -7.01 10.62
C LYS A 157 -27.16 -7.45 11.10
N LYS A 158 -27.31 -7.51 12.42
CA LYS A 158 -28.58 -7.63 13.14
C LYS A 158 -28.69 -6.46 14.10
N ASP A 159 -29.84 -6.32 14.79
CA ASP A 159 -30.17 -5.16 15.62
C ASP A 159 -29.05 -4.71 16.56
N ASN A 160 -28.47 -5.64 17.31
CA ASN A 160 -27.46 -5.35 18.33
C ASN A 160 -26.05 -5.92 18.02
N GLN A 161 -25.84 -6.45 16.82
CA GLN A 161 -24.55 -7.07 16.49
C GLN A 161 -24.21 -6.94 15.01
N LYS A 162 -22.92 -6.91 14.74
CA LYS A 162 -22.33 -6.93 13.39
C LYS A 162 -21.22 -7.94 13.37
N LEU A 163 -21.13 -8.68 12.27
CA LEU A 163 -20.07 -9.65 12.02
C LEU A 163 -19.51 -9.41 10.61
N GLU A 164 -18.20 -9.51 10.50
CA GLU A 164 -17.50 -9.52 9.23
C GLU A 164 -16.40 -10.58 9.29
N ALA A 165 -16.33 -11.44 8.29
CA ALA A 165 -15.31 -12.46 8.16
C ALA A 165 -14.68 -12.39 6.77
N SER A 166 -13.41 -12.66 6.68
CA SER A 166 -12.67 -12.69 5.42
C SER A 166 -11.61 -13.77 5.46
N VAL A 167 -11.47 -14.48 4.36
CA VAL A 167 -10.37 -15.42 4.13
C VAL A 167 -9.82 -15.21 2.75
N GLY A 168 -8.50 -15.25 2.61
CA GLY A 168 -7.81 -15.08 1.34
C GLY A 168 -6.58 -15.97 1.24
N ARG A 169 -6.35 -16.47 0.02
CA ARG A 169 -5.15 -17.18 -0.37
C ARG A 169 -4.45 -16.40 -1.48
N PHE A 170 -3.14 -16.24 -1.36
CA PHE A 170 -2.31 -15.47 -2.28
C PHE A 170 -1.10 -16.33 -2.65
N VAL A 171 -0.81 -16.43 -3.93
CA VAL A 171 0.25 -17.31 -4.44
C VAL A 171 1.10 -16.58 -5.46
N THR A 172 2.40 -16.74 -5.33
CA THR A 172 3.39 -16.32 -6.30
C THR A 172 4.14 -17.54 -6.82
N HIS A 173 4.36 -17.59 -8.11
CA HIS A 173 5.27 -18.52 -8.78
C HIS A 173 5.96 -17.75 -9.91
N SER A 174 7.20 -17.34 -9.69
CA SER A 174 7.91 -16.49 -10.66
C SER A 174 9.42 -16.60 -10.53
N GLY A 175 10.14 -16.09 -11.51
CA GLY A 175 11.54 -15.70 -11.32
C GLY A 175 11.63 -14.56 -10.30
N LEU A 176 12.75 -14.46 -9.61
CA LEU A 176 13.03 -13.30 -8.75
C LEU A 176 13.15 -12.04 -9.62
N PRO A 177 12.61 -10.92 -9.18
CA PRO A 177 12.71 -9.65 -9.90
C PRO A 177 14.11 -9.01 -9.74
N ASP A 178 15.16 -9.75 -10.02
CA ASP A 178 16.54 -9.27 -10.00
C ASP A 178 17.15 -9.18 -11.40
N SER A 179 18.36 -8.66 -11.50
CA SER A 179 19.06 -8.44 -12.77
C SER A 179 19.74 -9.70 -13.32
N THR A 180 19.72 -10.83 -12.61
CA THR A 180 20.57 -11.99 -12.92
C THR A 180 19.85 -13.11 -13.66
N THR A 181 18.54 -13.18 -13.67
CA THR A 181 17.70 -14.26 -14.26
C THR A 181 17.85 -15.63 -13.62
N ASN A 182 18.56 -15.74 -12.50
CA ASN A 182 18.97 -17.02 -11.92
C ASN A 182 18.24 -17.38 -10.63
N GLY A 183 17.19 -16.66 -10.30
CA GLY A 183 16.42 -16.88 -9.08
C GLY A 183 14.97 -17.25 -9.34
N LEU A 184 14.39 -17.99 -8.42
CA LEU A 184 12.96 -18.29 -8.39
C LEU A 184 12.36 -17.97 -7.02
N GLU A 185 11.07 -17.70 -7.04
CA GLU A 185 10.26 -17.45 -5.87
C GLU A 185 8.94 -18.20 -5.98
N ASN A 186 8.64 -19.00 -4.95
CA ASN A 186 7.32 -19.59 -4.75
C ASN A 186 6.83 -19.14 -3.37
N ASP A 187 5.70 -18.47 -3.33
CA ASP A 187 5.13 -17.90 -2.12
C ASP A 187 3.66 -18.29 -2.02
N ASN A 188 3.25 -18.75 -0.84
CA ASN A 188 1.88 -19.15 -0.56
C ASN A 188 1.45 -18.54 0.77
N ILE A 189 0.52 -17.59 0.68
CA ILE A 189 -0.01 -16.87 1.82
C ILE A 189 -1.45 -17.27 2.05
N LEU A 190 -1.77 -17.62 3.29
CA LEU A 190 -3.14 -17.78 3.78
C LEU A 190 -3.39 -16.74 4.88
N SER A 191 -4.46 -15.99 4.75
CA SER A 191 -4.86 -15.03 5.77
C SER A 191 -6.35 -15.08 6.01
N ALA A 192 -6.75 -15.05 7.29
CA ALA A 192 -8.14 -15.07 7.72
C ALA A 192 -8.36 -14.04 8.81
N GLY A 193 -9.54 -13.45 8.84
CA GLY A 193 -9.92 -12.51 9.87
C GLY A 193 -11.40 -12.56 10.18
N LEU A 194 -11.73 -12.36 11.43
CA LEU A 194 -13.09 -12.25 11.95
C LEU A 194 -13.20 -10.98 12.78
N ARG A 195 -14.17 -10.15 12.47
CA ARG A 195 -14.51 -8.97 13.24
C ARG A 195 -15.94 -9.08 13.76
N TYR A 196 -16.12 -8.81 15.03
CA TYR A 196 -17.41 -8.85 15.69
C TYR A 196 -17.63 -7.59 16.50
N GLN A 197 -18.81 -6.99 16.38
CA GLN A 197 -19.26 -5.87 17.20
C GLN A 197 -20.57 -6.22 17.88
N ARG A 198 -20.69 -5.86 19.14
CA ARG A 198 -21.92 -6.02 19.91
C ARG A 198 -22.23 -4.79 20.75
N TYR A 199 -23.48 -4.37 20.75
CA TYR A 199 -23.98 -3.32 21.63
C TYR A 199 -24.41 -3.95 22.96
N LEU A 200 -23.87 -3.47 24.06
CA LEU A 200 -24.06 -3.92 25.43
C LEU A 200 -24.68 -2.77 26.25
N GLY A 201 -25.95 -2.49 26.03
CA GLY A 201 -26.56 -1.28 26.54
C GLY A 201 -25.94 -0.04 25.90
N ASN A 202 -25.34 0.82 26.72
CA ASN A 202 -24.67 2.04 26.27
C ASN A 202 -23.20 1.82 25.87
N TRP A 203 -22.67 0.60 25.96
CA TRP A 203 -21.31 0.24 25.59
C TRP A 203 -21.30 -0.47 24.26
N THR A 204 -20.19 -0.34 23.53
CA THR A 204 -19.95 -1.12 22.32
C THR A 204 -18.69 -1.94 22.49
N MET A 205 -18.79 -3.25 22.31
CA MET A 205 -17.66 -4.15 22.26
C MET A 205 -17.31 -4.46 20.81
N ASN A 206 -16.07 -4.23 20.43
CA ASN A 206 -15.50 -4.64 19.15
C ASN A 206 -14.43 -5.68 19.39
N THR A 207 -14.49 -6.79 18.69
CA THR A 207 -13.48 -7.85 18.77
C THR A 207 -12.99 -8.17 17.37
N TYR A 208 -11.71 -8.37 17.22
CA TYR A 208 -11.08 -8.84 16.01
C TYR A 208 -10.14 -10.00 16.33
N VAL A 209 -10.21 -11.05 15.50
CA VAL A 209 -9.25 -12.15 15.51
C VAL A 209 -8.73 -12.33 14.09
N GLY A 210 -7.44 -12.35 13.93
CA GLY A 210 -6.79 -12.53 12.64
C GLY A 210 -5.64 -13.50 12.69
N GLN A 211 -5.46 -14.24 11.60
CA GLN A 211 -4.37 -15.18 11.38
C GLN A 211 -3.77 -14.94 10.01
N PHE A 212 -2.45 -14.93 9.95
CA PHE A 212 -1.66 -14.83 8.74
C PHE A 212 -0.61 -15.93 8.74
N PHE A 213 -0.51 -16.65 7.64
CA PHE A 213 0.51 -17.66 7.40
C PHE A 213 1.12 -17.44 6.03
N GLU A 214 2.44 -17.45 5.92
CA GLU A 214 3.20 -17.36 4.68
C GLU A 214 4.23 -18.49 4.67
N HIS A 215 4.27 -19.22 3.57
CA HIS A 215 5.31 -20.18 3.26
C HIS A 215 5.97 -19.75 1.96
N ARG A 216 7.24 -19.39 2.03
CA ARG A 216 8.01 -18.87 0.92
C ARG A 216 9.23 -19.71 0.67
N LEU A 217 9.41 -20.15 -0.58
CA LEU A 217 10.62 -20.74 -1.09
C LEU A 217 11.33 -19.72 -1.98
N VAL A 218 12.60 -19.50 -1.73
CA VAL A 218 13.50 -18.72 -2.59
C VAL A 218 14.70 -19.54 -2.95
N HIS A 219 15.07 -19.51 -4.24
CA HIS A 219 16.32 -20.04 -4.72
C HIS A 219 17.02 -19.02 -5.62
N HIS A 220 18.31 -18.89 -5.49
CA HIS A 220 19.13 -18.04 -6.36
C HIS A 220 20.50 -18.68 -6.58
N SER A 221 21.11 -18.50 -7.74
CA SER A 221 22.39 -19.10 -8.08
C SER A 221 23.55 -18.70 -7.15
N SER A 222 23.42 -17.61 -6.42
CA SER A 222 24.40 -17.19 -5.39
C SER A 222 24.22 -17.90 -4.06
N MET A 223 23.18 -18.73 -3.90
CA MET A 223 22.89 -19.47 -2.68
C MET A 223 23.34 -20.92 -2.86
N ALA A 224 23.88 -21.53 -1.79
CA ALA A 224 24.25 -22.94 -1.82
C ALA A 224 23.02 -23.85 -1.97
N ASP A 225 21.94 -23.50 -1.26
CA ASP A 225 20.68 -24.23 -1.22
C ASP A 225 19.48 -23.28 -1.36
N SER A 226 18.29 -23.86 -1.62
CA SER A 226 17.03 -23.11 -1.54
C SER A 226 16.74 -22.73 -0.10
N ASN A 227 16.24 -21.52 0.12
CA ASN A 227 15.83 -21.01 1.43
C ASN A 227 14.32 -21.09 1.57
N TYR A 228 13.85 -21.70 2.65
CA TYR A 228 12.45 -21.73 3.05
C TYR A 228 12.23 -20.75 4.18
N GLN A 229 11.21 -19.93 4.06
CA GLN A 229 10.80 -19.00 5.11
C GLN A 229 9.33 -19.19 5.43
N ASP A 230 9.06 -19.45 6.69
CA ASP A 230 7.72 -19.53 7.26
C ASP A 230 7.47 -18.37 8.19
N ILE A 231 6.35 -17.67 7.96
CA ILE A 231 5.87 -16.61 8.83
C ILE A 231 4.48 -16.98 9.31
N ASN A 232 4.32 -16.99 10.62
CA ASN A 232 3.03 -17.20 11.26
C ASN A 232 2.73 -16.02 12.19
N ARG A 233 1.59 -15.35 11.99
CA ARG A 233 1.16 -14.20 12.79
C ARG A 233 -0.28 -14.33 13.20
N GLY A 234 -0.55 -13.98 14.44
CA GLY A 234 -1.91 -13.88 14.95
C GLY A 234 -2.12 -12.59 15.71
N ARG A 235 -3.34 -12.11 15.65
CA ARG A 235 -3.79 -10.93 16.40
C ARG A 235 -5.16 -11.18 17.01
N ILE A 236 -5.29 -10.80 18.28
CA ILE A 236 -6.57 -10.60 18.94
C ILE A 236 -6.63 -9.14 19.36
N ASN A 237 -7.69 -8.46 18.99
CA ASN A 237 -7.97 -7.08 19.43
C ASN A 237 -9.35 -7.03 20.05
N ILE A 238 -9.43 -6.54 21.28
CA ILE A 238 -10.69 -6.32 22.01
C ILE A 238 -10.75 -4.84 22.36
N GLN A 239 -11.82 -4.19 21.99
CA GLN A 239 -12.04 -2.77 22.17
C GLN A 239 -13.43 -2.52 22.79
N PHE A 240 -13.49 -1.63 23.75
CA PHE A 240 -14.72 -1.18 24.40
C PHE A 240 -14.88 0.33 24.23
N ASP A 241 -15.96 0.73 23.58
CA ASP A 241 -16.35 2.13 23.48
C ASP A 241 -17.39 2.42 24.56
N VAL A 242 -17.11 3.40 25.42
CA VAL A 242 -17.98 3.78 26.53
C VAL A 242 -18.74 5.07 26.23
N PRO A 243 -19.86 5.36 26.93
CA PRO A 243 -20.71 6.52 26.66
C PRO A 243 -20.01 7.88 26.79
N SER A 244 -18.94 7.95 27.57
CA SER A 244 -18.10 9.16 27.71
C SER A 244 -17.27 9.51 26.46
N GLY A 245 -17.38 8.70 25.38
CA GLY A 245 -16.58 8.84 24.16
C GLY A 245 -15.13 8.42 24.35
N ILE A 246 -14.83 7.63 25.36
CA ILE A 246 -13.54 6.99 25.57
C ILE A 246 -13.60 5.57 25.03
N THR A 247 -12.53 5.17 24.35
CA THR A 247 -12.30 3.79 23.91
C THR A 247 -11.17 3.19 24.73
N PHE A 248 -11.34 1.97 25.21
CA PHE A 248 -10.28 1.17 25.81
C PHE A 248 -10.01 -0.03 24.92
N GLY A 249 -8.74 -0.35 24.68
CA GLY A 249 -8.39 -1.48 23.84
C GLY A 249 -7.23 -2.29 24.38
N LEU A 250 -7.32 -3.60 24.07
CA LEU A 250 -6.26 -4.59 24.31
C LEU A 250 -5.97 -5.27 22.97
N ILE A 251 -4.71 -5.28 22.57
CA ILE A 251 -4.23 -6.01 21.40
C ILE A 251 -3.19 -7.01 21.85
N GLN A 252 -3.40 -8.27 21.53
CA GLN A 252 -2.40 -9.32 21.68
C GLN A 252 -1.93 -9.74 20.30
N ASP A 253 -0.65 -9.61 20.06
CA ASP A 253 0.00 -10.04 18.83
C ASP A 253 1.00 -11.16 19.12
N TYR A 254 1.15 -12.06 18.17
CA TYR A 254 2.30 -12.95 18.11
C TYR A 254 2.84 -13.04 16.68
N GLN A 255 4.12 -13.30 16.55
CA GLN A 255 4.80 -13.56 15.30
C GLN A 255 5.83 -14.67 15.51
N GLN A 256 5.80 -15.66 14.65
CA GLN A 256 6.85 -16.66 14.52
C GLN A 256 7.42 -16.56 13.11
N VAL A 257 8.73 -16.50 13.02
CA VAL A 257 9.48 -16.55 11.76
C VAL A 257 10.49 -17.65 11.86
N SER A 258 10.48 -18.55 10.89
CA SER A 258 11.40 -19.66 10.79
C SER A 258 11.97 -19.70 9.37
N ASP A 259 13.28 -19.65 9.26
CA ASP A 259 14.03 -19.89 8.02
C ASP A 259 15.34 -20.61 8.36
N ASP A 260 16.21 -20.85 7.39
CA ASP A 260 17.46 -21.58 7.59
C ASP A 260 18.44 -20.88 8.54
N LEU A 261 18.29 -19.57 8.73
CA LEU A 261 19.18 -18.74 9.55
C LEU A 261 18.52 -18.28 10.85
N HIS A 262 17.19 -18.20 10.87
CA HIS A 262 16.45 -17.59 11.96
C HIS A 262 15.31 -18.50 12.43
N ASN A 263 15.16 -18.58 13.73
CA ASN A 263 13.98 -19.15 14.37
C ASN A 263 13.58 -18.22 15.52
N ARG A 264 12.66 -17.30 15.24
CA ARG A 264 12.28 -16.25 16.16
C ARG A 264 10.80 -16.29 16.47
N SER A 265 10.45 -16.26 17.75
CA SER A 265 9.06 -16.14 18.21
C SER A 265 8.92 -14.91 19.12
N LEU A 266 8.05 -14.00 18.72
CA LEU A 266 7.77 -12.76 19.44
C LEU A 266 6.31 -12.73 19.86
N LYS A 267 6.05 -12.25 21.07
CA LYS A 267 4.70 -11.96 21.59
C LYS A 267 4.70 -10.57 22.21
N TRP A 268 3.67 -9.81 21.96
CA TRP A 268 3.52 -8.50 22.60
C TRP A 268 2.06 -8.14 22.82
N THR A 269 1.81 -7.39 23.87
CA THR A 269 0.49 -6.91 24.25
C THR A 269 0.48 -5.40 24.26
N LYS A 270 -0.52 -4.79 23.63
CA LYS A 270 -0.77 -3.35 23.68
C LYS A 270 -2.02 -3.09 24.51
N LEU A 271 -1.89 -2.20 25.49
CA LEU A 271 -3.02 -1.65 26.24
C LEU A 271 -3.12 -0.18 25.89
N TYR A 272 -4.26 0.28 25.46
CA TYR A 272 -4.44 1.66 25.07
C TYR A 272 -5.79 2.24 25.46
N SER A 273 -5.83 3.55 25.53
CA SER A 273 -7.05 4.33 25.63
C SER A 273 -7.05 5.44 24.59
N GLU A 274 -8.20 5.66 23.98
CA GLU A 274 -8.41 6.71 22.97
C GLU A 274 -9.59 7.60 23.37
N LYS A 275 -9.44 8.91 23.10
CA LYS A 275 -10.53 9.87 23.26
C LYS A 275 -10.49 10.90 22.14
N SER A 276 -11.65 11.19 21.58
CA SER A 276 -11.84 12.30 20.65
C SER A 276 -12.56 13.46 21.34
N ILE A 277 -11.98 14.67 21.25
CA ILE A 277 -12.50 15.90 21.83
C ILE A 277 -12.56 16.94 20.72
N GLY A 278 -13.74 17.17 20.15
CA GLY A 278 -13.89 18.07 19.01
C GLY A 278 -13.04 17.65 17.81
N ASN A 279 -12.05 18.44 17.49
CA ASN A 279 -11.15 18.21 16.35
C ASN A 279 -9.86 17.43 16.72
N LEU A 280 -9.72 17.04 17.96
CA LEU A 280 -8.54 16.36 18.49
C LEU A 280 -8.90 14.91 18.85
N SER A 281 -8.15 13.95 18.32
CA SER A 281 -8.14 12.54 18.74
C SER A 281 -6.80 12.25 19.38
N LEU A 282 -6.83 11.68 20.57
CA LEU A 282 -5.67 11.29 21.35
C LEU A 282 -5.78 9.83 21.73
N MET A 283 -4.74 9.06 21.45
CA MET A 283 -4.56 7.71 21.94
C MET A 283 -3.25 7.65 22.73
N GLY A 284 -3.27 6.99 23.85
CA GLY A 284 -2.09 6.71 24.65
C GLY A 284 -2.15 5.30 25.21
N GLY A 285 -0.99 4.67 25.37
CA GLY A 285 -0.94 3.32 25.88
C GLY A 285 0.47 2.81 26.15
N LEU A 286 0.53 1.53 26.53
CA LEU A 286 1.77 0.82 26.81
C LEU A 286 1.84 -0.45 25.99
N GLN A 287 3.04 -0.82 25.56
CA GLN A 287 3.31 -2.10 24.95
C GLN A 287 4.17 -2.95 25.90
N ILE A 288 3.70 -4.15 26.17
CA ILE A 288 4.41 -5.14 26.98
C ILE A 288 5.09 -6.08 26.00
N LEU A 289 6.39 -6.19 26.07
CA LEU A 289 7.21 -7.04 25.23
C LEU A 289 7.64 -8.27 26.04
N ASN A 290 7.43 -9.48 25.51
CA ASN A 290 7.80 -10.70 26.24
C ASN A 290 9.33 -10.96 26.26
N SER A 291 10.07 -10.28 25.39
CA SER A 291 11.52 -10.43 25.26
C SER A 291 12.34 -9.38 26.02
N ASP A 292 11.68 -8.41 26.61
CA ASP A 292 12.33 -7.25 27.22
C ASP A 292 11.47 -6.75 28.39
N ASP A 293 12.10 -6.43 29.51
CA ASP A 293 11.42 -5.85 30.69
C ASP A 293 11.00 -4.38 30.48
N SER A 294 11.09 -3.88 29.24
CA SER A 294 10.69 -2.54 28.88
C SER A 294 9.18 -2.45 28.59
N PHE A 295 8.59 -1.33 29.01
CA PHE A 295 7.20 -0.99 28.74
C PHE A 295 7.15 0.29 27.90
N PRO A 296 7.54 0.23 26.61
CA PRO A 296 7.55 1.44 25.80
C PRO A 296 6.14 2.01 25.64
N PHE A 297 6.09 3.33 25.77
CA PHE A 297 4.87 4.09 25.57
C PHE A 297 4.51 4.12 24.08
N LEU A 298 3.23 3.99 23.79
CA LEU A 298 2.68 4.19 22.44
C LEU A 298 1.69 5.35 22.46
N TRP A 299 1.66 6.11 21.36
CA TRP A 299 0.75 7.24 21.23
C TRP A 299 0.30 7.45 19.78
N GLU A 300 -0.87 8.03 19.64
CA GLU A 300 -1.36 8.61 18.41
C GLU A 300 -2.08 9.92 18.73
N LEU A 301 -1.72 10.98 18.02
CA LEU A 301 -2.37 12.27 18.07
C LEU A 301 -2.82 12.62 16.66
N ASN A 302 -4.06 13.02 16.51
CA ASN A 302 -4.59 13.56 15.27
C ASN A 302 -5.43 14.81 15.61
N TYR A 303 -4.96 15.97 15.15
CA TYR A 303 -5.68 17.23 15.27
C TYR A 303 -6.00 17.74 13.88
N LEU A 304 -7.28 17.96 13.58
CA LEU A 304 -7.76 18.48 12.30
C LEU A 304 -8.58 19.74 12.54
N LYS A 305 -8.05 20.90 12.15
CA LYS A 305 -8.76 22.17 12.18
C LYS A 305 -9.26 22.53 10.78
N PRO A 306 -10.57 22.43 10.51
CA PRO A 306 -11.12 22.94 9.26
C PRO A 306 -11.08 24.49 9.28
N LEU A 307 -10.69 25.08 8.16
CA LEU A 307 -10.70 26.50 7.89
C LEU A 307 -11.77 26.80 6.85
N ARG A 308 -12.16 28.09 6.69
CA ARG A 308 -13.19 28.50 5.72
C ARG A 308 -12.89 28.02 4.28
N LYS A 309 -11.62 27.99 3.88
CA LYS A 309 -11.16 27.61 2.54
C LYS A 309 -10.06 26.54 2.56
N GLY A 310 -9.94 25.81 3.66
CA GLY A 310 -8.87 24.83 3.76
C GLY A 310 -8.88 24.07 5.09
N PHE A 311 -7.72 23.56 5.47
CA PHE A 311 -7.53 22.85 6.74
C PHE A 311 -6.08 22.95 7.22
N ILE A 312 -5.89 22.65 8.49
CA ILE A 312 -4.61 22.31 9.10
C ILE A 312 -4.79 20.99 9.83
N GLN A 313 -3.90 20.06 9.59
CA GLN A 313 -3.86 18.76 10.26
C GLN A 313 -2.47 18.57 10.89
N ILE A 314 -2.45 18.13 12.14
CA ILE A 314 -1.24 17.72 12.84
C ILE A 314 -1.45 16.27 13.25
N THR A 315 -0.52 15.42 12.91
CA THR A 315 -0.51 14.01 13.31
C THR A 315 0.82 13.68 13.98
N SER A 316 0.77 12.88 15.03
CA SER A 316 1.96 12.31 15.64
C SER A 316 1.61 10.89 16.09
N THR A 317 2.47 9.93 15.79
CA THR A 317 2.31 8.55 16.23
C THR A 317 3.66 7.98 16.61
N GLY A 318 3.68 7.11 17.62
CA GLY A 318 4.90 6.41 18.02
C GLY A 318 4.55 5.08 18.68
N PHE A 319 5.30 4.05 18.32
CA PHE A 319 5.09 2.69 18.81
C PHE A 319 6.31 1.82 18.50
N PRO A 320 6.56 0.77 19.31
CA PRO A 320 7.56 -0.24 18.99
C PRO A 320 7.05 -1.21 17.93
N ASN A 321 7.92 -1.59 17.01
CA ASN A 321 7.69 -2.57 15.96
C ASN A 321 8.70 -3.71 16.04
N PRO A 322 8.32 -4.95 15.69
CA PRO A 322 9.30 -6.02 15.52
C PRO A 322 10.28 -5.66 14.40
N LYS A 323 11.58 -5.82 14.66
CA LYS A 323 12.61 -5.74 13.62
C LYS A 323 12.40 -6.83 12.58
N HIS A 324 12.85 -6.59 11.35
CA HIS A 324 12.94 -7.65 10.37
C HIS A 324 14.01 -8.68 10.79
N PRO A 325 13.78 -10.01 10.68
CA PRO A 325 14.75 -11.02 11.12
C PRO A 325 16.15 -10.86 10.51
N HIS A 326 16.23 -10.52 9.22
CA HIS A 326 17.51 -10.27 8.56
C HIS A 326 18.19 -8.94 8.93
N LEU A 327 17.51 -8.08 9.69
CA LEU A 327 18.03 -6.83 10.24
C LEU A 327 18.16 -6.90 11.76
N ASP A 328 17.80 -8.03 12.37
CA ASP A 328 17.87 -8.27 13.80
C ASP A 328 19.24 -8.89 14.09
N ASP A 329 20.14 -8.09 14.68
CA ASP A 329 21.45 -8.60 15.10
C ASP A 329 21.24 -9.46 16.35
N PRO A 330 21.74 -10.72 16.38
CA PRO A 330 21.66 -11.57 17.58
C PRO A 330 22.31 -10.95 18.82
N SER A 331 23.21 -9.98 18.63
CA SER A 331 23.83 -9.23 19.73
C SER A 331 22.95 -8.10 20.26
N ASP A 332 21.88 -7.73 19.55
CA ASP A 332 20.96 -6.68 19.97
C ASP A 332 20.16 -7.13 21.20
N LYS A 333 20.01 -6.23 22.15
CA LYS A 333 19.21 -6.47 23.37
C LYS A 333 17.70 -6.54 23.11
N SER A 334 17.22 -6.04 21.98
CA SER A 334 15.80 -5.99 21.67
C SER A 334 15.51 -6.34 20.21
N SER A 335 14.58 -7.28 20.00
CA SER A 335 14.01 -7.60 18.69
C SER A 335 12.97 -6.58 18.22
N PHE A 336 12.84 -5.46 18.89
CA PHE A 336 11.95 -4.36 18.54
C PHE A 336 12.72 -3.08 18.26
N GLU A 337 12.26 -2.34 17.29
CA GLU A 337 12.68 -0.97 17.01
C GLU A 337 11.56 0.00 17.42
N PHE A 338 11.93 1.18 17.90
CA PHE A 338 10.94 2.23 18.13
C PHE A 338 10.77 3.08 16.89
N TRP A 339 9.53 3.26 16.46
CA TRP A 339 9.18 4.05 15.29
C TRP A 339 8.25 5.18 15.68
N SER A 340 8.57 6.40 15.23
CA SER A 340 7.69 7.55 15.40
C SER A 340 7.60 8.36 14.13
N ARG A 341 6.46 8.99 13.94
CA ARG A 341 6.21 9.91 12.85
C ARG A 341 5.39 11.09 13.33
N SER A 342 5.84 12.29 12.99
CA SER A 342 5.09 13.53 13.18
C SER A 342 4.92 14.22 11.83
N ALA A 343 3.72 14.72 11.53
CA ALA A 343 3.47 15.42 10.28
C ALA A 343 2.52 16.59 10.49
N ILE A 344 2.79 17.65 9.75
CA ILE A 344 1.90 18.81 9.60
C ILE A 344 1.48 18.87 8.15
N ARG A 345 0.17 18.90 7.93
CA ARG A 345 -0.44 19.11 6.62
C ARG A 345 -1.29 20.35 6.66
N SER A 346 -1.22 21.13 5.61
CA SER A 346 -2.11 22.28 5.43
C SER A 346 -2.61 22.30 4.01
N GLY A 347 -3.86 22.70 3.82
CA GLY A 347 -4.46 22.79 2.49
C GLY A 347 -5.31 24.03 2.36
N ILE A 348 -5.30 24.62 1.18
CA ILE A 348 -6.16 25.73 0.78
C ILE A 348 -6.83 25.36 -0.53
N SER A 349 -8.16 25.55 -0.60
CA SER A 349 -8.92 25.37 -1.82
C SER A 349 -9.74 26.64 -2.09
N GLN A 350 -9.49 27.28 -3.23
CA GLN A 350 -10.20 28.48 -3.65
C GLN A 350 -10.55 28.41 -5.13
N GLY A 351 -11.86 28.31 -5.41
CA GLY A 351 -12.35 28.19 -6.77
C GLY A 351 -11.79 26.94 -7.46
N SER A 352 -11.00 27.15 -8.50
CA SER A 352 -10.41 26.09 -9.32
C SER A 352 -9.06 25.58 -8.80
N ILE A 353 -8.47 26.25 -7.80
CA ILE A 353 -7.14 25.92 -7.32
C ILE A 353 -7.23 25.25 -5.95
N SER A 354 -6.47 24.15 -5.78
CA SER A 354 -6.21 23.53 -4.49
C SER A 354 -4.70 23.36 -4.32
N VAL A 355 -4.20 23.75 -3.16
CA VAL A 355 -2.78 23.61 -2.80
C VAL A 355 -2.71 22.98 -1.43
N ASN A 356 -1.94 21.91 -1.30
CA ASN A 356 -1.68 21.23 -0.03
C ASN A 356 -0.17 21.17 0.22
N GLY A 357 0.23 21.43 1.45
CA GLY A 357 1.61 21.30 1.91
C GLY A 357 1.75 20.20 2.95
N LEU A 358 2.89 19.54 2.95
CA LEU A 358 3.29 18.49 3.90
C LEU A 358 4.67 18.80 4.46
N LEU A 359 4.81 18.68 5.77
CA LEU A 359 6.09 18.54 6.46
C LEU A 359 5.97 17.30 7.36
N SER A 360 6.86 16.34 7.21
CA SER A 360 6.83 15.09 7.97
C SER A 360 8.22 14.72 8.45
N PHE A 361 8.29 14.35 9.71
CA PHE A 361 9.48 13.87 10.37
C PHE A 361 9.24 12.43 10.82
N VAL A 362 10.16 11.53 10.43
CA VAL A 362 10.15 10.12 10.83
C VAL A 362 11.43 9.83 11.61
N GLN A 363 11.29 9.15 12.73
CA GLN A 363 12.40 8.66 13.53
C GLN A 363 12.26 7.16 13.73
N ARG A 364 13.36 6.45 13.56
CA ARG A 364 13.48 5.01 13.87
C ARG A 364 14.66 4.81 14.79
N GLY A 365 14.43 4.20 15.92
CA GLY A 365 15.49 3.75 16.81
C GLY A 365 15.89 2.34 16.42
N ILE A 366 17.05 2.18 15.80
CA ILE A 366 17.60 0.88 15.38
C ILE A 366 18.40 0.28 16.51
N ASP A 367 19.18 1.11 17.20
CA ASP A 367 19.96 0.85 18.41
C ASP A 367 20.03 2.12 19.24
N ALA A 368 20.41 1.99 20.51
CA ALA A 368 20.57 3.13 21.42
C ALA A 368 21.48 4.25 20.86
N ASP A 369 22.39 3.90 19.95
CA ASP A 369 23.37 4.82 19.35
C ASP A 369 23.09 5.16 17.86
N LYS A 370 22.06 4.55 17.24
CA LYS A 370 21.79 4.68 15.80
C LYS A 370 20.34 5.07 15.52
N ASP A 371 19.93 6.23 16.00
CA ASP A 371 18.66 6.82 15.64
C ASP A 371 18.69 7.33 14.20
N GLU A 372 17.84 6.79 13.35
CA GLU A 372 17.60 7.30 12.00
C GLU A 372 16.53 8.38 12.04
N LYS A 373 16.83 9.57 11.50
CA LYS A 373 15.92 10.71 11.42
C LYS A 373 15.76 11.13 9.99
N ILE A 374 14.53 11.19 9.51
CA ILE A 374 14.23 11.48 8.12
C ILE A 374 13.23 12.62 8.06
N LEU A 375 13.57 13.67 7.34
CA LEU A 375 12.70 14.81 7.09
C LEU A 375 12.16 14.77 5.65
N PHE A 376 10.86 14.86 5.52
CA PHE A 376 10.16 14.98 4.23
C PHE A 376 9.43 16.30 4.14
N THR A 377 9.48 16.92 2.99
CA THR A 377 8.62 18.03 2.64
C THR A 377 7.90 17.77 1.33
N GLY A 378 6.67 18.25 1.20
CA GLY A 378 5.89 18.01 -0.01
C GLY A 378 4.91 19.12 -0.30
N ILE A 379 4.59 19.26 -1.57
CA ILE A 379 3.54 20.15 -2.06
C ILE A 379 2.70 19.43 -3.13
N ASP A 380 1.39 19.56 -3.00
CA ASP A 380 0.42 19.10 -4.01
C ASP A 380 -0.36 20.29 -4.53
N ILE A 381 -0.38 20.49 -5.83
CA ILE A 381 -1.08 21.57 -6.51
C ILE A 381 -2.04 20.96 -7.51
N GLN A 382 -3.29 21.37 -7.47
CA GLN A 382 -4.30 21.00 -8.44
C GLN A 382 -5.00 22.22 -8.99
N TYR A 383 -5.14 22.31 -10.30
CA TYR A 383 -5.89 23.35 -10.99
C TYR A 383 -6.95 22.74 -11.91
N LYS A 384 -8.21 23.08 -11.69
CA LYS A 384 -9.36 22.72 -12.54
C LYS A 384 -9.68 23.89 -13.44
N PHE A 385 -9.33 23.82 -14.72
CA PHE A 385 -9.45 24.96 -15.66
C PHE A 385 -10.68 24.89 -16.56
N LYS A 386 -11.25 23.72 -16.76
CA LYS A 386 -12.44 23.49 -17.56
C LYS A 386 -13.24 22.34 -16.94
N LYS A 387 -14.55 22.28 -17.22
CA LYS A 387 -15.40 21.20 -16.73
C LYS A 387 -14.83 19.84 -17.15
N GLY A 388 -14.48 19.02 -16.19
CA GLY A 388 -13.89 17.69 -16.37
C GLY A 388 -12.38 17.66 -16.62
N TRP A 389 -11.68 18.81 -16.69
CA TRP A 389 -10.23 18.88 -16.92
C TRP A 389 -9.49 19.44 -15.71
N LYS A 390 -8.35 18.82 -15.38
CA LYS A 390 -7.46 19.26 -14.32
C LYS A 390 -6.00 19.05 -14.69
N VAL A 391 -5.16 19.96 -14.25
CA VAL A 391 -3.71 19.81 -14.15
C VAL A 391 -3.36 19.61 -12.69
N TYR A 392 -2.41 18.76 -12.40
CA TYR A 392 -1.94 18.55 -11.04
C TYR A 392 -0.41 18.35 -11.03
N SER A 393 0.19 18.68 -9.91
CA SER A 393 1.60 18.43 -9.63
C SER A 393 1.74 18.06 -8.17
N ASN A 394 2.42 16.96 -7.89
CA ASN A 394 2.82 16.53 -6.57
C ASN A 394 4.35 16.45 -6.53
N VAL A 395 4.93 17.11 -5.56
CA VAL A 395 6.39 17.13 -5.33
C VAL A 395 6.64 16.71 -3.91
N ILE A 396 7.49 15.72 -3.70
CA ILE A 396 7.94 15.27 -2.39
C ILE A 396 9.45 15.22 -2.39
N THR A 397 10.07 15.83 -1.40
CA THR A 397 11.52 15.83 -1.21
C THR A 397 11.86 15.19 0.12
N GLN A 398 12.72 14.21 0.08
CA GLN A 398 13.38 13.64 1.24
C GLN A 398 14.73 14.33 1.41
N LEU A 399 14.98 14.86 2.61
CA LEU A 399 16.17 15.67 2.87
C LEU A 399 17.34 14.86 3.42
N ASP A 400 17.07 13.69 4.01
CA ASP A 400 18.06 12.84 4.63
C ASP A 400 18.05 11.42 4.05
N SER A 401 19.18 10.71 4.12
CA SER A 401 19.28 9.29 3.75
C SER A 401 18.70 8.39 4.84
N SER A 402 18.27 7.21 4.45
CA SER A 402 17.78 6.17 5.34
C SER A 402 18.31 4.81 4.91
N ILE A 403 18.68 3.97 5.86
CA ILE A 403 19.08 2.59 5.57
C ILE A 403 17.90 1.74 5.05
N TYR A 404 16.66 2.17 5.31
CA TYR A 404 15.45 1.48 4.86
C TYR A 404 14.90 2.06 3.53
N GLY A 405 15.79 2.38 2.60
CA GLY A 405 15.39 2.84 1.28
C GLY A 405 15.16 4.35 1.20
N GLY A 406 15.88 5.11 2.00
CA GLY A 406 15.87 6.56 1.92
C GLY A 406 16.79 7.11 0.85
N GLY A 407 16.84 8.43 0.72
CA GLY A 407 17.71 9.12 -0.22
C GLY A 407 17.14 9.17 -1.63
N ILE A 408 15.83 9.10 -1.77
CA ILE A 408 15.15 9.24 -3.07
C ILE A 408 15.30 10.64 -3.68
N GLY A 409 15.82 11.61 -2.93
CA GLY A 409 15.88 13.00 -3.34
C GLY A 409 14.50 13.61 -3.51
N THR A 410 14.27 14.24 -4.66
CA THR A 410 12.96 14.83 -4.99
C THR A 410 12.22 13.94 -5.99
N MET A 411 11.01 13.56 -5.64
CA MET A 411 10.07 12.85 -6.52
C MET A 411 8.99 13.83 -6.99
N ILE A 412 8.75 13.84 -8.30
CA ILE A 412 7.76 14.72 -8.94
C ILE A 412 6.79 13.86 -9.73
N ILE A 413 5.50 14.09 -9.54
CA ILE A 413 4.44 13.53 -10.37
C ILE A 413 3.58 14.69 -10.85
N THR A 414 3.52 14.89 -12.16
CA THR A 414 2.72 15.96 -12.77
C THR A 414 1.88 15.41 -13.90
N GLY A 415 0.67 15.91 -14.08
CA GLY A 415 -0.19 15.39 -15.13
C GLY A 415 -1.39 16.24 -15.50
N LEU A 416 -1.94 15.88 -16.64
CA LEU A 416 -3.18 16.38 -17.19
C LEU A 416 -4.21 15.24 -17.21
N HIS A 417 -5.33 15.46 -16.59
CA HIS A 417 -6.44 14.51 -16.58
C HIS A 417 -7.71 15.19 -17.07
N GLY A 418 -8.44 14.57 -17.98
CA GLY A 418 -9.64 15.11 -18.57
C GLY A 418 -10.73 14.08 -18.80
N LYS A 419 -11.98 14.52 -18.65
CA LYS A 419 -13.18 13.73 -18.96
C LYS A 419 -14.00 14.41 -20.04
N LEU A 420 -14.35 13.65 -21.07
CA LEU A 420 -15.18 14.09 -22.19
C LEU A 420 -16.41 13.20 -22.28
N ASN A 421 -17.57 13.81 -22.41
CA ASN A 421 -18.81 13.10 -22.70
C ASN A 421 -19.14 13.29 -24.18
N LEU A 422 -19.29 12.20 -24.90
CA LEU A 422 -19.62 12.16 -26.32
C LEU A 422 -20.99 11.52 -26.53
N PHE A 423 -21.55 11.72 -27.72
CA PHE A 423 -22.80 11.09 -28.17
C PHE A 423 -23.94 11.23 -27.13
N LYS A 424 -24.25 12.47 -26.70
CA LYS A 424 -25.27 12.76 -25.68
C LYS A 424 -25.09 12.00 -24.36
N LYS A 425 -23.84 11.76 -23.95
CA LYS A 425 -23.39 11.03 -22.75
C LYS A 425 -23.48 9.49 -22.82
N SER A 426 -23.78 8.91 -23.99
CA SER A 426 -23.71 7.44 -24.14
C SER A 426 -22.28 6.90 -24.12
N MET A 427 -21.28 7.77 -24.32
CA MET A 427 -19.86 7.45 -24.21
C MET A 427 -19.14 8.50 -23.37
N GLN A 428 -18.38 8.05 -22.40
CA GLN A 428 -17.48 8.87 -21.61
C GLN A 428 -16.04 8.45 -21.85
N ILE A 429 -15.20 9.42 -22.27
CA ILE A 429 -13.75 9.22 -22.38
C ILE A 429 -13.09 9.87 -21.17
N ASP A 430 -12.20 9.12 -20.49
CA ASP A 430 -11.31 9.56 -19.44
C ASP A 430 -9.88 9.45 -19.99
N ALA A 431 -9.19 10.58 -20.10
CA ALA A 431 -7.84 10.64 -20.66
C ALA A 431 -6.88 11.22 -19.61
N HIS A 432 -5.76 10.56 -19.42
CA HIS A 432 -4.74 10.90 -18.45
C HIS A 432 -3.35 10.84 -19.08
N LEU A 433 -2.65 11.95 -19.06
CA LEU A 433 -1.24 12.07 -19.44
C LEU A 433 -0.47 12.53 -18.21
N TRP A 434 0.56 11.78 -17.80
CA TRP A 434 1.34 12.17 -16.64
C TRP A 434 2.81 11.80 -16.78
N GLY A 435 3.64 12.62 -16.18
CA GLY A 435 5.06 12.36 -16.00
C GLY A 435 5.35 12.06 -14.53
N ASN A 436 6.30 11.18 -14.31
CA ASN A 436 6.93 11.01 -13.02
C ASN A 436 8.46 11.06 -13.18
N GLY A 437 9.12 11.56 -12.15
CA GLY A 437 10.57 11.70 -12.16
C GLY A 437 11.14 11.69 -10.76
N THR A 438 12.41 11.35 -10.67
CA THR A 438 13.22 11.46 -9.46
C THR A 438 14.47 12.25 -9.79
N MET A 439 14.83 13.18 -8.90
CA MET A 439 15.98 14.06 -9.05
C MET A 439 16.77 14.15 -7.75
N GLY A 440 18.10 14.37 -7.88
CA GLY A 440 18.96 14.62 -6.74
C GLY A 440 18.99 13.48 -5.74
N ARG A 441 19.01 12.25 -6.21
CA ARG A 441 19.17 11.07 -5.37
C ARG A 441 20.54 11.11 -4.71
N PHE A 442 20.62 10.80 -3.43
CA PHE A 442 21.87 10.73 -2.68
C PHE A 442 22.12 9.36 -2.06
N SER A 443 21.20 8.42 -2.23
CA SER A 443 21.42 7.00 -2.00
C SER A 443 20.61 6.17 -2.98
N SER A 444 21.03 4.93 -3.23
CA SER A 444 20.13 3.96 -3.82
C SER A 444 19.07 3.59 -2.81
N PHE A 445 17.87 3.33 -3.28
CA PHE A 445 16.83 2.74 -2.47
C PHE A 445 16.19 1.60 -3.24
N GLY A 446 15.66 0.63 -2.53
CA GLY A 446 14.99 -0.47 -3.15
C GLY A 446 14.65 -1.57 -2.19
N PHE A 447 14.44 -2.73 -2.74
CA PHE A 447 14.01 -3.91 -2.03
C PHE A 447 14.86 -5.10 -2.49
N ASP A 448 15.48 -5.78 -1.55
CA ASP A 448 16.19 -7.02 -1.82
C ASP A 448 15.14 -8.12 -2.11
N PRO A 449 15.08 -8.66 -3.33
CA PRO A 449 14.06 -9.63 -3.68
C PRO A 449 14.29 -11.01 -3.01
N ILE A 450 15.48 -11.30 -2.55
CA ILE A 450 15.81 -12.55 -1.85
C ILE A 450 15.34 -12.47 -0.40
N ARG A 451 15.80 -11.44 0.32
CA ARG A 451 15.55 -11.28 1.76
C ARG A 451 14.26 -10.54 2.08
N GLN A 452 13.64 -9.91 1.10
CA GLN A 452 12.46 -9.06 1.26
C GLN A 452 12.66 -7.92 2.27
N VAL A 453 13.84 -7.32 2.27
CA VAL A 453 14.17 -6.15 3.09
C VAL A 453 14.39 -4.92 2.22
N PRO A 454 14.01 -3.73 2.69
CA PRO A 454 14.43 -2.50 2.07
C PRO A 454 15.94 -2.32 2.28
N PHE A 455 16.60 -1.71 1.33
CA PHE A 455 18.00 -1.34 1.45
C PHE A 455 18.23 0.06 0.94
N SER A 456 19.30 0.65 1.44
CA SER A 456 19.85 1.91 0.94
C SER A 456 21.36 1.79 0.89
N ASN A 457 21.98 2.34 -0.13
CA ASN A 457 23.42 2.34 -0.33
C ASN A 457 23.87 3.73 -0.80
N THR A 458 24.83 4.32 -0.12
CA THR A 458 25.38 5.65 -0.43
C THR A 458 26.58 5.60 -1.37
N ASN A 459 27.05 4.40 -1.77
CA ASN A 459 28.09 4.28 -2.76
C ASN A 459 27.59 4.87 -4.10
N SER A 460 28.35 5.76 -4.68
CA SER A 460 27.99 6.47 -5.93
C SER A 460 27.69 5.54 -7.10
N GLU A 461 28.31 4.37 -7.16
CA GLU A 461 28.04 3.35 -8.19
C GLU A 461 26.64 2.76 -8.11
N TRP A 462 26.02 2.80 -6.94
CA TRP A 462 24.66 2.29 -6.68
C TRP A 462 23.58 3.35 -6.82
N ILE A 463 23.96 4.64 -6.88
CA ILE A 463 23.01 5.74 -7.03
C ILE A 463 22.55 5.80 -8.49
N LEU A 464 21.27 5.58 -8.71
CA LEU A 464 20.68 5.66 -10.03
C LEU A 464 20.57 7.13 -10.47
N PRO A 465 20.82 7.43 -11.74
CA PRO A 465 20.74 8.79 -12.27
C PRO A 465 19.30 9.33 -12.22
N ASP A 466 19.18 10.64 -12.33
CA ASP A 466 17.90 11.32 -12.47
C ASP A 466 17.14 10.79 -13.69
N LYS A 467 15.84 10.55 -13.52
CA LYS A 467 14.99 9.97 -14.58
C LYS A 467 13.64 10.64 -14.63
N TRP A 468 13.17 10.81 -15.85
CA TRP A 468 11.83 11.29 -16.16
C TRP A 468 11.13 10.30 -17.07
N LEU A 469 9.90 9.97 -16.75
CA LEU A 469 9.04 9.11 -17.53
C LEU A 469 7.74 9.82 -17.89
N LEU A 470 7.21 9.50 -19.04
CA LEU A 470 5.92 9.97 -19.50
C LEU A 470 5.00 8.78 -19.73
N HIS A 471 3.76 8.87 -19.24
CA HIS A 471 2.76 7.83 -19.32
C HIS A 471 1.45 8.38 -19.87
N PHE A 472 0.68 7.52 -20.50
CA PHE A 472 -0.64 7.85 -21.01
C PHE A 472 -1.62 6.73 -20.70
N GLU A 473 -2.85 7.09 -20.35
CA GLU A 473 -3.98 6.18 -20.22
C GLU A 473 -5.23 6.83 -20.83
N ALA A 474 -5.98 6.08 -21.62
CA ALA A 474 -7.30 6.44 -22.10
C ALA A 474 -8.29 5.34 -21.75
N LYS A 475 -9.45 5.72 -21.22
CA LYS A 475 -10.57 4.83 -20.90
C LYS A 475 -11.82 5.34 -21.61
N ALA A 476 -12.49 4.48 -22.34
CA ALA A 476 -13.79 4.76 -22.96
C ALA A 476 -14.86 3.90 -22.29
N ASN A 477 -15.78 4.53 -21.58
CA ASN A 477 -16.95 3.86 -21.01
C ASN A 477 -18.11 3.98 -22.01
N VAL A 478 -18.58 2.84 -22.49
CA VAL A 478 -19.69 2.71 -23.44
C VAL A 478 -20.71 1.76 -22.81
N SER A 479 -21.82 2.29 -22.35
CA SER A 479 -22.93 1.50 -21.77
C SER A 479 -22.50 0.50 -20.68
N GLY A 480 -21.56 0.89 -19.82
CA GLY A 480 -21.08 0.06 -18.71
C GLY A 480 -19.88 -0.81 -19.04
N VAL A 481 -19.49 -0.93 -20.30
CA VAL A 481 -18.22 -1.54 -20.70
C VAL A 481 -17.16 -0.45 -20.77
N ILE A 482 -16.04 -0.66 -20.09
CA ILE A 482 -14.88 0.25 -20.12
C ILE A 482 -13.78 -0.40 -20.94
N ILE A 483 -13.39 0.24 -22.02
CA ILE A 483 -12.23 -0.13 -22.82
C ILE A 483 -11.08 0.77 -22.41
N SER A 484 -9.95 0.18 -22.09
CA SER A 484 -8.77 0.90 -21.57
C SER A 484 -7.56 0.67 -22.48
N TYR A 485 -6.80 1.72 -22.70
CA TYR A 485 -5.49 1.67 -23.33
C TYR A 485 -4.49 2.45 -22.49
N LYS A 486 -3.36 1.84 -22.17
CA LYS A 486 -2.33 2.44 -21.32
C LYS A 486 -0.94 2.20 -21.89
N ILE A 487 -0.12 3.24 -21.88
CA ILE A 487 1.31 3.17 -22.23
C ILE A 487 2.10 3.72 -21.05
N ASN A 488 2.96 2.90 -20.49
CA ASN A 488 3.98 3.33 -19.55
C ASN A 488 5.29 3.57 -20.32
N ASN A 489 6.01 4.63 -19.97
CA ASN A 489 7.26 5.03 -20.58
C ASN A 489 7.15 5.28 -22.10
N ILE A 490 6.33 6.26 -22.50
CA ILE A 490 6.16 6.65 -23.92
C ILE A 490 7.48 7.06 -24.56
N LEU A 491 8.40 7.66 -23.82
CA LEU A 491 9.68 8.13 -24.35
C LEU A 491 10.51 6.96 -24.90
N ASN A 492 10.46 5.80 -24.25
CA ASN A 492 11.12 4.61 -24.79
C ASN A 492 10.46 4.13 -26.09
N ALA A 493 9.14 4.26 -26.24
CA ALA A 493 8.42 3.95 -27.49
C ALA A 493 8.86 4.88 -28.64
N VAL A 494 9.05 6.15 -28.36
CA VAL A 494 9.49 7.14 -29.38
C VAL A 494 10.94 6.89 -29.82
N SER A 495 11.82 6.46 -28.90
CA SER A 495 13.21 6.15 -29.22
C SER A 495 13.37 4.98 -30.19
N ASP A 496 12.44 4.01 -30.15
CA ASP A 496 12.45 2.88 -31.09
C ASP A 496 12.26 3.35 -32.54
N PHE A 497 11.57 4.49 -32.76
CA PHE A 497 11.37 5.09 -34.08
C PHE A 497 12.44 6.11 -34.47
N ASN A 498 13.18 6.64 -33.52
CA ASN A 498 14.19 7.66 -33.76
C ASN A 498 15.55 7.24 -33.20
N ASN A 499 16.46 6.81 -34.09
CA ASN A 499 17.79 6.36 -33.70
C ASN A 499 18.64 7.41 -32.95
N SER A 500 18.33 8.71 -33.08
CA SER A 500 19.01 9.78 -32.36
C SER A 500 18.64 9.86 -30.87
N LEU A 501 17.56 9.19 -30.46
CA LEU A 501 17.11 9.10 -29.06
C LEU A 501 17.49 7.77 -28.39
N LYS A 502 18.29 6.94 -29.04
CA LYS A 502 18.84 5.70 -28.45
C LYS A 502 19.88 6.00 -27.38
N ASP A 503 19.49 6.77 -26.40
CA ASP A 503 20.31 6.99 -25.21
C ASP A 503 19.88 6.01 -24.12
N ASP A 504 20.84 5.44 -23.39
CA ASP A 504 20.61 4.57 -22.21
C ASP A 504 19.71 5.24 -21.16
N ASN A 505 19.52 6.55 -21.30
CA ASN A 505 18.66 7.36 -20.44
C ASN A 505 17.16 7.05 -20.53
N ILE A 506 16.69 6.30 -21.53
CA ILE A 506 15.28 6.00 -21.75
C ILE A 506 14.85 4.71 -21.07
N TRP A 507 15.80 3.85 -20.79
CA TRP A 507 15.60 2.65 -19.98
C TRP A 507 15.63 3.00 -18.51
N VAL A 508 14.78 2.38 -17.72
CA VAL A 508 14.62 2.68 -16.31
C VAL A 508 14.85 1.44 -15.48
N ARG A 509 15.59 1.62 -14.41
CA ARG A 509 15.78 0.60 -13.37
C ARG A 509 15.14 1.09 -12.08
N PRO A 510 14.25 0.30 -11.46
CA PRO A 510 13.62 0.67 -10.18
C PRO A 510 14.66 0.85 -9.07
N ASN A 511 15.60 -0.08 -9.00
CA ASN A 511 16.78 -0.03 -8.16
C ASN A 511 17.91 -0.83 -8.82
N HIS A 512 19.07 -0.85 -8.22
CA HIS A 512 20.27 -1.44 -8.83
C HIS A 512 20.17 -2.98 -9.01
N LEU A 513 19.40 -3.64 -8.17
CA LEU A 513 19.20 -5.10 -8.22
C LEU A 513 18.13 -5.54 -9.24
N TYR A 514 17.27 -4.62 -9.68
CA TYR A 514 16.17 -4.94 -10.58
C TYR A 514 16.56 -4.78 -12.05
N PRO A 515 15.89 -5.51 -12.95
CA PRO A 515 16.16 -5.41 -14.39
C PRO A 515 15.73 -4.04 -14.94
N LEU A 516 16.30 -3.69 -16.07
CA LEU A 516 15.90 -2.52 -16.85
C LEU A 516 14.45 -2.69 -17.34
N LEU A 517 13.68 -1.63 -17.26
CA LEU A 517 12.30 -1.56 -17.74
C LEU A 517 12.22 -0.61 -18.95
N GLY A 518 11.69 -1.14 -20.06
CA GLY A 518 11.36 -0.36 -21.25
C GLY A 518 9.95 0.21 -21.20
N ARG A 519 9.34 0.43 -22.36
CA ARG A 519 7.92 0.76 -22.45
C ARG A 519 7.08 -0.45 -22.08
N MET A 520 5.82 -0.22 -21.70
CA MET A 520 4.82 -1.24 -21.52
C MET A 520 3.47 -0.74 -22.02
N MET A 521 2.94 -1.35 -23.06
CA MET A 521 1.59 -1.10 -23.56
C MET A 521 0.62 -2.13 -22.99
N GLN A 522 -0.57 -1.67 -22.65
CA GLN A 522 -1.62 -2.50 -22.10
C GLN A 522 -2.95 -2.12 -22.74
N PHE A 523 -3.74 -3.12 -23.07
CA PHE A 523 -5.13 -2.98 -23.48
C PHE A 523 -6.01 -3.70 -22.47
N GLY A 524 -7.14 -3.10 -22.08
CA GLY A 524 -8.01 -3.67 -21.06
C GLY A 524 -9.48 -3.52 -21.38
N ILE A 525 -10.28 -4.43 -20.81
CA ILE A 525 -11.73 -4.40 -20.83
C ILE A 525 -12.23 -4.64 -19.41
N THR A 526 -13.03 -3.72 -18.90
CA THR A 526 -13.74 -3.85 -17.62
C THR A 526 -15.22 -3.87 -17.87
N TRP A 527 -15.93 -4.83 -17.34
CA TRP A 527 -17.38 -4.92 -17.47
C TRP A 527 -18.01 -5.22 -16.11
N HIS A 528 -18.96 -4.36 -15.73
CA HIS A 528 -19.78 -4.51 -14.53
C HIS A 528 -21.19 -4.92 -14.90
N PHE A 529 -21.65 -5.99 -14.29
CA PHE A 529 -23.03 -6.47 -14.39
C PHE A 529 -23.74 -6.18 -13.06
N LYS A 530 -24.80 -5.41 -13.12
CA LYS A 530 -25.61 -5.03 -11.95
C LYS A 530 -27.07 -5.40 -12.22
N ASN A 531 -27.63 -6.16 -11.30
CA ASN A 531 -29.08 -6.45 -11.25
C ASN A 531 -29.69 -5.79 -10.02
#